data_7a3994ab893a9eaf3d966a2a5a101e7b
#
_entry.id   7a3994ab893a9eaf3d966a2a5a101e7b
#
_cell.length_a   1.000
_cell.length_b   1.000
_cell.length_c   1.000
_cell.angle_alpha   90.00
_cell.angle_beta   90.00
_cell.angle_gamma   90.00
#
_symmetry.space_group_name_H-M   'P 1'
#
loop_
_entity.id
_entity.type
_entity.pdbx_description
1 polymer ?
#
loop_
_entity_poly.entity_id
_entity_poly.type
_entity_poly.pdbx_seq_one_letter_code
_entity_poly.pdbx_strand_id
1 'polypeptide(L)'
;MTVVYEDNHIIIVNKSSSEIVQGDKTGDTPLSDIVKQYLKEKYNKQGNVFVGVTHRLDRPVSGLVIFAKTSKALSRLNEMFKHSEIKKTYWAIVKNCPQKEEEELTNYLVRNEKQNKSYAYDKEVKNSKKA
;
A
#
# COMPACT_ATOMS: atom_id res chain seq x y z
N MET A 1 -9.35 -11.52 6.87
CA MET A 1 -9.45 -10.16 6.29
C MET A 1 -10.52 -9.36 7.04
N THR A 2 -10.22 -8.17 7.50
CA THR A 2 -11.17 -7.27 8.18
C THR A 2 -11.49 -6.10 7.27
N VAL A 3 -12.76 -5.96 6.85
CA VAL A 3 -13.24 -4.81 6.07
C VAL A 3 -13.53 -3.67 7.04
N VAL A 4 -12.92 -2.51 6.81
CA VAL A 4 -13.06 -1.30 7.64
C VAL A 4 -14.07 -0.34 7.03
N TYR A 5 -14.11 -0.26 5.71
CA TYR A 5 -15.04 0.58 4.96
C TYR A 5 -15.33 -0.03 3.59
N GLU A 6 -16.53 0.13 3.11
CA GLU A 6 -16.90 -0.28 1.76
C GLU A 6 -18.08 0.56 1.24
N ASP A 7 -17.93 1.01 0.00
CA ASP A 7 -19.02 1.64 -0.77
C ASP A 7 -19.08 1.07 -2.21
N ASN A 8 -19.73 1.76 -3.14
CA ASN A 8 -19.84 1.33 -4.54
C ASN A 8 -18.52 1.43 -5.32
N HIS A 9 -17.55 2.21 -4.84
CA HIS A 9 -16.35 2.57 -5.57
C HIS A 9 -15.06 2.02 -4.97
N ILE A 10 -14.99 1.93 -3.64
CA ILE A 10 -13.81 1.51 -2.90
C ILE A 10 -14.14 0.49 -1.82
N ILE A 11 -13.11 -0.25 -1.42
CA ILE A 11 -13.10 -1.07 -0.21
C ILE A 11 -11.78 -0.85 0.52
N ILE A 12 -11.86 -0.62 1.83
CA ILE A 12 -10.70 -0.47 2.71
C ILE A 12 -10.66 -1.66 3.65
N VAL A 13 -9.52 -2.32 3.67
CA VAL A 13 -9.29 -3.49 4.52
C VAL A 13 -8.10 -3.26 5.44
N ASN A 14 -8.15 -3.82 6.63
CA ASN A 14 -7.01 -3.88 7.53
C ASN A 14 -6.18 -5.11 7.18
N LYS A 15 -5.00 -4.87 6.60
CA LYS A 15 -4.01 -5.89 6.28
C LYS A 15 -3.26 -6.29 7.55
N SER A 16 -3.16 -7.58 7.80
CA SER A 16 -2.31 -8.12 8.86
C SER A 16 -0.85 -8.19 8.41
N SER A 17 0.08 -8.23 9.37
CA SER A 17 1.46 -8.61 9.11
C SER A 17 1.51 -9.99 8.43
N SER A 18 2.49 -10.21 7.58
CA SER A 18 2.71 -11.41 6.75
C SER A 18 1.83 -11.54 5.50
N GLU A 19 0.69 -10.85 5.41
CA GLU A 19 -0.10 -10.80 4.17
C GLU A 19 0.60 -9.96 3.08
N ILE A 20 0.42 -10.35 1.83
CA ILE A 20 0.85 -9.56 0.67
C ILE A 20 -0.36 -8.87 0.03
N VAL A 21 -0.16 -7.64 -0.45
CA VAL A 21 -1.25 -6.86 -1.08
C VAL A 21 -1.51 -7.35 -2.50
N GLN A 22 -0.46 -7.65 -3.24
CA GLN A 22 -0.47 -8.08 -4.66
C GLN A 22 0.44 -9.29 -4.81
N GLY A 23 0.14 -10.15 -5.78
CA GLY A 23 0.93 -11.35 -6.06
C GLY A 23 2.41 -11.05 -6.26
N ASP A 24 3.25 -11.89 -5.69
CA ASP A 24 4.70 -11.86 -5.78
C ASP A 24 5.26 -13.25 -6.13
N LYS A 25 6.58 -13.43 -6.00
CA LYS A 25 7.28 -14.68 -6.33
C LYS A 25 7.05 -15.80 -5.30
N THR A 26 6.41 -15.52 -4.17
CA THR A 26 6.23 -16.51 -3.08
C THR A 26 5.09 -17.49 -3.37
N GLY A 27 4.15 -17.10 -4.25
CA GLY A 27 2.96 -17.91 -4.54
C GLY A 27 1.86 -17.82 -3.49
N ASP A 28 2.02 -16.99 -2.46
CA ASP A 28 0.97 -16.75 -1.47
C ASP A 28 -0.22 -16.04 -2.10
N THR A 29 -1.43 -16.34 -1.61
CA THR A 29 -2.66 -15.68 -2.07
C THR A 29 -2.65 -14.22 -1.65
N PRO A 30 -2.65 -13.27 -2.60
CA PRO A 30 -2.59 -11.85 -2.27
C PRO A 30 -3.93 -11.34 -1.75
N LEU A 31 -3.88 -10.28 -0.94
CA LEU A 31 -5.06 -9.63 -0.37
C LEU A 31 -6.03 -9.14 -1.47
N SER A 32 -5.51 -8.72 -2.62
CA SER A 32 -6.33 -8.37 -3.79
C SER A 32 -7.25 -9.50 -4.26
N ASP A 33 -6.79 -10.75 -4.21
CA ASP A 33 -7.60 -11.90 -4.64
C ASP A 33 -8.58 -12.32 -3.55
N ILE A 34 -8.20 -12.20 -2.27
CA ILE A 34 -9.11 -12.38 -1.14
C ILE A 34 -10.26 -11.36 -1.21
N VAL A 35 -9.96 -10.09 -1.54
CA VAL A 35 -10.98 -9.05 -1.73
C VAL A 35 -11.89 -9.36 -2.93
N LYS A 36 -11.34 -9.85 -4.05
CA LYS A 36 -12.15 -10.28 -5.21
C LYS A 36 -13.14 -11.37 -4.82
N GLN A 37 -12.65 -12.38 -4.10
CA GLN A 37 -13.50 -13.49 -3.66
C GLN A 37 -14.60 -12.99 -2.72
N TYR A 38 -14.27 -12.18 -1.74
CA TYR A 38 -15.22 -11.56 -0.82
C TYR A 38 -16.33 -10.79 -1.57
N LEU A 39 -15.95 -9.94 -2.53
CA LEU A 39 -16.92 -9.16 -3.31
C LEU A 39 -17.78 -10.05 -4.22
N LYS A 40 -17.20 -11.13 -4.75
CA LYS A 40 -17.91 -12.10 -5.57
C LYS A 40 -19.02 -12.80 -4.78
N GLU A 41 -18.68 -13.27 -3.59
CA GLU A 41 -19.61 -13.96 -2.69
C GLU A 41 -20.69 -13.01 -2.14
N LYS A 42 -20.28 -11.87 -1.59
CA LYS A 42 -21.18 -10.89 -0.98
C LYS A 42 -22.25 -10.38 -1.93
N TYR A 43 -21.90 -10.17 -3.21
CA TYR A 43 -22.81 -9.63 -4.22
C TYR A 43 -23.31 -10.66 -5.22
N ASN A 44 -23.05 -11.94 -4.98
CA ASN A 44 -23.42 -13.06 -5.87
C ASN A 44 -23.06 -12.80 -7.36
N LYS A 45 -21.87 -12.24 -7.59
CA LYS A 45 -21.42 -11.85 -8.92
C LYS A 45 -21.00 -13.07 -9.73
N GLN A 46 -21.51 -13.16 -10.96
CA GLN A 46 -21.06 -14.14 -11.94
C GLN A 46 -19.80 -13.64 -12.66
N GLY A 47 -18.86 -14.54 -12.96
CA GLY A 47 -17.63 -14.21 -13.69
C GLY A 47 -16.55 -13.49 -12.87
N ASN A 48 -15.73 -12.69 -13.56
CA ASN A 48 -14.61 -11.98 -12.95
C ASN A 48 -15.04 -10.71 -12.22
N VAL A 49 -14.50 -10.51 -11.02
CA VAL A 49 -14.70 -9.29 -10.21
C VAL A 49 -13.47 -8.42 -10.34
N PHE A 50 -13.68 -7.16 -10.68
CA PHE A 50 -12.59 -6.18 -10.74
C PHE A 50 -12.21 -5.72 -9.33
N VAL A 51 -10.91 -5.76 -9.04
CA VAL A 51 -10.30 -5.12 -7.86
C VAL A 51 -8.99 -4.47 -8.29
N GLY A 52 -8.92 -3.15 -8.19
CA GLY A 52 -7.74 -2.36 -8.53
C GLY A 52 -6.88 -2.09 -7.30
N VAL A 53 -5.58 -2.41 -7.41
CA VAL A 53 -4.59 -2.10 -6.37
C VAL A 53 -4.10 -0.68 -6.57
N THR A 54 -4.28 0.19 -5.59
CA THR A 54 -3.92 1.62 -5.65
C THR A 54 -2.57 1.90 -4.98
N HIS A 55 -2.27 1.20 -3.91
CA HIS A 55 -1.01 1.27 -3.17
C HIS A 55 -0.73 -0.05 -2.46
N ARG A 56 0.44 -0.18 -1.88
CA ARG A 56 0.85 -1.40 -1.18
C ARG A 56 1.47 -1.06 0.16
N LEU A 57 1.33 -1.97 1.09
CA LEU A 57 2.14 -2.07 2.30
C LEU A 57 3.05 -3.29 2.17
N ASP A 58 4.26 -3.18 2.67
CA ASP A 58 5.21 -4.29 2.68
C ASP A 58 4.67 -5.45 3.54
N ARG A 59 5.15 -6.67 3.25
CA ARG A 59 4.69 -7.90 3.93
C ARG A 59 4.69 -7.79 5.46
N PRO A 60 5.75 -7.32 6.14
CA PRO A 60 5.78 -7.26 7.60
C PRO A 60 4.91 -6.14 8.19
N VAL A 61 4.47 -5.19 7.38
CA VAL A 61 3.68 -4.03 7.82
C VAL A 61 2.20 -4.38 7.85
N SER A 62 1.52 -4.03 8.94
CA SER A 62 0.04 -4.08 9.04
C SER A 62 -0.56 -2.69 8.84
N GLY A 63 -1.84 -2.63 8.51
CA GLY A 63 -2.57 -1.35 8.37
C GLY A 63 -3.53 -1.32 7.21
N LEU A 64 -4.07 -0.13 6.93
CA LEU A 64 -5.14 0.06 5.97
C LEU A 64 -4.65 0.02 4.52
N VAL A 65 -5.34 -0.77 3.71
CA VAL A 65 -5.13 -0.83 2.26
C VAL A 65 -6.44 -0.53 1.56
N ILE A 66 -6.39 0.41 0.59
CA ILE A 66 -7.52 0.84 -0.22
C ILE A 66 -7.47 0.11 -1.55
N PHE A 67 -8.56 -0.55 -1.92
CA PHE A 67 -8.75 -1.12 -3.24
C PHE A 67 -9.89 -0.41 -3.97
N ALA A 68 -9.73 -0.24 -5.28
CA ALA A 68 -10.78 0.26 -6.14
C ALA A 68 -11.69 -0.88 -6.59
N LYS A 69 -13.01 -0.69 -6.52
CA LYS A 69 -14.01 -1.64 -7.00
C LYS A 69 -14.39 -1.42 -8.47
N THR A 70 -13.92 -0.31 -9.07
CA THR A 70 -14.13 0.03 -10.49
C THR A 70 -12.88 0.62 -11.10
N SER A 71 -12.72 0.51 -12.43
CA SER A 71 -11.61 1.12 -13.16
C SER A 71 -11.58 2.65 -13.03
N LYS A 72 -12.75 3.29 -13.02
CA LYS A 72 -12.88 4.73 -12.82
C LYS A 72 -12.40 5.17 -11.42
N ALA A 73 -12.74 4.41 -10.38
CA ALA A 73 -12.24 4.66 -9.03
C ALA A 73 -10.72 4.45 -8.95
N LEU A 74 -10.19 3.40 -9.63
CA LEU A 74 -8.76 3.15 -9.68
C LEU A 74 -7.99 4.35 -10.28
N SER A 75 -8.45 4.87 -11.41
CA SER A 75 -7.81 6.03 -12.06
C SER A 75 -7.82 7.25 -11.15
N ARG A 76 -8.94 7.55 -10.49
CA ARG A 76 -9.05 8.68 -9.57
C ARG A 76 -8.15 8.54 -8.36
N LEU A 77 -8.14 7.35 -7.72
CA LEU A 77 -7.27 7.10 -6.57
C LEU A 77 -5.79 7.20 -6.96
N ASN A 78 -5.39 6.68 -8.12
CA ASN A 78 -4.02 6.80 -8.59
C ASN A 78 -3.60 8.27 -8.78
N GLU A 79 -4.47 9.13 -9.31
CA GLU A 79 -4.20 10.58 -9.41
C GLU A 79 -4.10 11.22 -8.02
N MET A 80 -4.99 10.89 -7.09
CA MET A 80 -4.93 11.39 -5.71
C MET A 80 -3.62 10.98 -5.01
N PHE A 81 -3.15 9.73 -5.20
CA PHE A 81 -1.86 9.28 -4.67
C PHE A 81 -0.69 10.02 -5.32
N LYS A 82 -0.73 10.21 -6.64
CA LYS A 82 0.30 10.90 -7.42
C LYS A 82 0.46 12.38 -6.99
N HIS A 83 -0.65 13.05 -6.71
CA HIS A 83 -0.67 14.45 -6.28
C HIS A 83 -0.60 14.64 -4.76
N SER A 84 -0.32 13.57 -4.01
CA SER A 84 -0.22 13.61 -2.54
C SER A 84 -1.46 14.16 -1.83
N GLU A 85 -2.64 13.99 -2.43
CA GLU A 85 -3.92 14.42 -1.85
C GLU A 85 -4.38 13.49 -0.71
N ILE A 86 -3.81 12.29 -0.61
CA ILE A 86 -4.12 11.32 0.44
C ILE A 86 -3.13 11.48 1.59
N LYS A 87 -3.63 11.89 2.75
CA LYS A 87 -2.82 11.95 3.98
C LYS A 87 -2.59 10.55 4.51
N LYS A 88 -1.32 10.18 4.69
CA LYS A 88 -0.91 8.87 5.20
C LYS A 88 -0.23 9.03 6.54
N THR A 89 -0.75 8.35 7.55
CA THR A 89 -0.15 8.30 8.88
C THR A 89 0.38 6.90 9.13
N TYR A 90 1.63 6.79 9.57
CA TYR A 90 2.29 5.54 9.93
C TYR A 90 2.81 5.62 11.36
N TRP A 91 2.71 4.52 12.06
CA TRP A 91 3.38 4.34 13.33
C TRP A 91 4.60 3.46 13.13
N ALA A 92 5.70 3.84 13.73
CA ALA A 92 6.95 3.09 13.67
C ALA A 92 7.51 2.88 15.08
N ILE A 93 7.98 1.66 15.34
CA ILE A 93 8.73 1.37 16.56
C ILE A 93 10.19 1.63 16.25
N VAL A 94 10.80 2.55 17.01
CA VAL A 94 12.19 2.96 16.83
C VAL A 94 13.03 2.56 18.04
N LYS A 95 14.32 2.33 17.84
CA LYS A 95 15.24 1.89 18.90
C LYS A 95 15.48 2.98 19.95
N ASN A 96 15.62 4.24 19.50
CA ASN A 96 15.96 5.39 20.34
C ASN A 96 14.80 6.39 20.33
N CYS A 97 14.59 7.07 21.45
CA CYS A 97 13.64 8.18 21.49
C CYS A 97 14.10 9.31 20.57
N PRO A 98 13.24 9.84 19.70
CA PRO A 98 13.55 11.02 18.91
C PRO A 98 13.90 12.19 19.80
N GLN A 99 14.88 13.02 19.39
CA GLN A 99 15.31 14.19 20.15
C GLN A 99 14.31 15.35 20.07
N LYS A 100 13.50 15.37 19.02
CA LYS A 100 12.46 16.38 18.77
C LYS A 100 11.10 15.72 18.69
N GLU A 101 10.07 16.42 19.15
CA GLU A 101 8.68 15.95 19.06
C GLU A 101 8.17 15.92 17.63
N GLU A 102 8.65 16.85 16.79
CA GLU A 102 8.31 16.96 15.37
C GLU A 102 9.56 17.28 14.56
N GLU A 103 9.73 16.61 13.41
CA GLU A 103 10.80 16.87 12.48
C GLU A 103 10.41 16.47 11.06
N GLU A 104 10.78 17.29 10.08
CA GLU A 104 10.68 16.91 8.68
C GLU A 104 12.00 16.29 8.21
N LEU A 105 11.94 15.04 7.75
CA LEU A 105 13.10 14.33 7.22
C LEU A 105 13.00 14.32 5.70
N THR A 106 14.03 14.83 5.02
CA THR A 106 14.17 14.74 3.57
C THR A 106 15.41 13.90 3.24
N ASN A 107 15.19 12.79 2.55
CA ASN A 107 16.27 11.91 2.12
C ASN A 107 16.17 11.59 0.63
N TYR A 108 17.28 11.13 0.06
CA TYR A 108 17.38 10.66 -1.31
C TYR A 108 17.62 9.16 -1.31
N LEU A 109 16.63 8.39 -1.75
CA LEU A 109 16.65 6.93 -1.66
C LEU A 109 17.15 6.30 -2.96
N VAL A 110 18.12 5.38 -2.85
CA VAL A 110 18.59 4.53 -3.94
C VAL A 110 18.27 3.09 -3.61
N ARG A 111 17.53 2.42 -4.49
CA ARG A 111 17.24 1.00 -4.34
C ARG A 111 18.38 0.13 -4.91
N ASN A 112 18.87 -0.79 -4.09
CA ASN A 112 19.72 -1.88 -4.53
C ASN A 112 18.86 -3.13 -4.71
N GLU A 113 18.57 -3.49 -5.95
CA GLU A 113 17.71 -4.63 -6.27
C GLU A 113 18.34 -5.98 -5.88
N LYS A 114 19.67 -6.12 -6.01
CA LYS A 114 20.38 -7.35 -5.67
C LYS A 114 20.29 -7.67 -4.18
N GLN A 115 20.32 -6.65 -3.35
CA GLN A 115 20.24 -6.78 -1.89
C GLN A 115 18.83 -6.61 -1.35
N ASN A 116 17.86 -6.24 -2.21
CA ASN A 116 16.50 -5.85 -1.84
C ASN A 116 16.46 -4.80 -0.70
N LYS A 117 17.37 -3.82 -0.76
CA LYS A 117 17.52 -2.75 0.22
C LYS A 117 17.47 -1.38 -0.44
N SER A 118 16.95 -0.39 0.28
CA SER A 118 17.07 1.02 -0.07
C SER A 118 18.07 1.69 0.87
N TYR A 119 18.93 2.52 0.30
CA TYR A 119 19.91 3.33 1.03
C TYR A 119 19.47 4.77 0.99
N ALA A 120 19.53 5.44 2.13
CA ALA A 120 19.19 6.85 2.28
C ALA A 120 20.47 7.70 2.24
N TYR A 121 20.41 8.82 1.53
CA TYR A 121 21.46 9.82 1.43
C TYR A 121 20.89 11.19 1.78
N ASP A 122 21.68 12.05 2.40
CA ASP A 122 21.28 13.41 2.77
C ASP A 122 21.30 14.37 1.57
N LYS A 123 21.93 13.96 0.47
CA LYS A 123 22.05 14.75 -0.78
C LYS A 123 21.60 13.91 -1.98
N GLU A 124 21.13 14.59 -3.01
CA GLU A 124 20.80 13.94 -4.27
C GLU A 124 22.02 13.22 -4.87
N VAL A 125 21.84 11.96 -5.21
CA VAL A 125 22.84 11.13 -5.89
C VAL A 125 22.23 10.49 -7.14
N LYS A 126 23.05 10.00 -8.03
CA LYS A 126 22.61 9.38 -9.28
C LYS A 126 21.57 8.28 -9.02
N ASN A 127 20.44 8.32 -9.72
CA ASN A 127 19.30 7.41 -9.60
C ASN A 127 18.57 7.44 -8.24
N SER A 128 18.80 8.47 -7.43
CA SER A 128 18.02 8.64 -6.20
C SER A 128 16.62 9.19 -6.47
N LYS A 129 15.71 8.90 -5.55
CA LYS A 129 14.38 9.49 -5.48
C LYS A 129 14.24 10.23 -4.15
N LYS A 130 13.77 11.47 -4.21
CA LYS A 130 13.47 12.26 -3.01
C LYS A 130 12.31 11.61 -2.25
N ALA A 131 12.45 11.47 -0.96
CA ALA A 131 11.45 10.97 -0.02
C ALA A 131 11.43 11.83 1.26
#